data_c058e0bf0dd14673a615fe037344b661
#
_entry.id   c058e0bf0dd14673a615fe037344b661
#
_cell.length_a   1.000
_cell.length_b   1.000
_cell.length_c   1.000
_cell.angle_alpha   90.00
_cell.angle_beta   90.00
_cell.angle_gamma   90.00
#
_symmetry.space_group_name_H-M   'P 1'
#
loop_
_entity.id
_entity.type
_entity.pdbx_description
1 polymer ?
#
loop_
_entity_poly.entity_id
_entity_poly.type
_entity_poly.pdbx_seq_one_letter_code
_entity_poly.pdbx_strand_id
1 'polypeptide(L)'
;EHFSDGASFSVTGSSAITDIRFDSSVLPVGWSDGTTLLFDLSTGRAPNIMLDKPIRFFGLPDSISIQVKNWGALINNISYEFSCSTGSWSRIINPDADSDSVYTVSFADLDVTAFPVVLNGMKIYLSTQIKGPNQKISFRDLKAYYPHEAPDGIKEVKCGSDFSISKIDPGVIRIQGISEGEDIVITLSDMNGRLLETFCDKAVDCGVCDIELPFVLPPGVYLVGIQTKSGRVVEKLAW
;
A
#
# COMPACT_ATOMS: atom_id res chain seq x y z
N GLU A 1 -3.59 -3.23 -8.23
CA GLU A 1 -2.68 -2.12 -8.61
C GLU A 1 -1.54 -2.66 -9.46
N HIS A 2 -1.27 -2.02 -10.59
CA HIS A 2 -0.09 -2.38 -11.38
C HIS A 2 1.15 -1.85 -10.66
N PHE A 3 2.06 -2.74 -10.32
CA PHE A 3 3.24 -2.37 -9.53
C PHE A 3 4.17 -1.40 -10.27
N SER A 4 4.13 -1.39 -11.61
CA SER A 4 4.92 -0.50 -12.44
C SER A 4 4.47 0.96 -12.44
N ASP A 5 3.22 1.23 -12.09
CA ASP A 5 2.68 2.60 -12.15
C ASP A 5 3.29 3.45 -11.04
N GLY A 6 4.14 4.41 -11.44
CA GLY A 6 4.84 5.30 -10.51
C GLY A 6 5.93 4.64 -9.65
N ALA A 7 6.28 3.38 -9.89
CA ALA A 7 7.43 2.76 -9.22
C ALA A 7 8.73 3.28 -9.85
N SER A 8 9.67 3.65 -9.00
CA SER A 8 11.07 3.86 -9.37
C SER A 8 11.93 2.68 -8.87
N PHE A 9 13.13 2.57 -9.37
CA PHE A 9 14.05 1.56 -8.88
C PHE A 9 15.42 2.16 -8.60
N SER A 10 16.07 1.63 -7.59
CA SER A 10 17.46 1.90 -7.28
C SER A 10 18.24 0.59 -7.14
N VAL A 11 19.48 0.62 -7.54
CA VAL A 11 20.39 -0.53 -7.42
C VAL A 11 21.35 -0.23 -6.29
N THR A 12 21.32 -1.07 -5.25
CA THR A 12 22.26 -0.96 -4.15
C THR A 12 23.27 -2.09 -4.20
N GLY A 13 24.54 -1.73 -4.09
CA GLY A 13 25.63 -2.68 -3.83
C GLY A 13 26.43 -3.12 -5.03
N SER A 14 26.15 -2.74 -6.28
CA SER A 14 27.06 -3.09 -7.36
C SER A 14 26.79 -2.41 -8.70
N SER A 15 27.86 -2.13 -9.42
CA SER A 15 27.89 -1.90 -10.87
C SER A 15 27.53 -3.16 -11.70
N ALA A 16 27.00 -4.20 -11.06
CA ALA A 16 26.73 -5.48 -11.69
C ALA A 16 25.40 -5.52 -12.45
N ILE A 17 24.50 -4.56 -12.18
CA ILE A 17 23.21 -4.46 -12.84
C ILE A 17 23.22 -3.26 -13.78
N THR A 18 22.90 -3.51 -15.04
CA THR A 18 22.80 -2.48 -16.08
C THR A 18 21.53 -2.68 -16.88
N ASP A 19 21.16 -1.69 -17.70
CA ASP A 19 20.01 -1.72 -18.60
C ASP A 19 18.69 -2.12 -17.93
N ILE A 20 18.48 -1.62 -16.68
CA ILE A 20 17.30 -1.93 -15.90
C ILE A 20 16.10 -1.11 -16.35
N ARG A 21 14.97 -1.77 -16.63
CA ARG A 21 13.72 -1.12 -17.04
C ARG A 21 12.50 -2.00 -16.75
N PHE A 22 11.35 -1.37 -16.66
CA PHE A 22 10.06 -2.08 -16.68
C PHE A 22 9.59 -2.25 -18.13
N ASP A 23 9.02 -3.42 -18.42
CA ASP A 23 8.44 -3.75 -19.72
C ASP A 23 7.16 -4.58 -19.53
N SER A 24 6.02 -3.97 -19.79
CA SER A 24 4.71 -4.63 -19.70
C SER A 24 4.34 -5.42 -20.95
N SER A 25 5.13 -5.35 -22.03
CA SER A 25 4.95 -6.17 -23.23
C SER A 25 5.56 -7.57 -23.10
N VAL A 26 6.46 -7.76 -22.14
CA VAL A 26 7.14 -9.02 -21.86
C VAL A 26 6.50 -9.69 -20.65
N LEU A 27 5.47 -10.50 -20.88
CA LEU A 27 4.75 -11.18 -19.80
C LEU A 27 4.95 -12.69 -19.85
N PRO A 28 4.83 -13.39 -18.70
CA PRO A 28 4.73 -14.83 -18.65
C PRO A 28 3.55 -15.36 -19.49
N VAL A 29 3.67 -16.59 -19.97
CA VAL A 29 2.56 -17.25 -20.69
C VAL A 29 1.35 -17.35 -19.78
N GLY A 30 0.19 -16.91 -20.28
CA GLY A 30 -1.07 -16.92 -19.54
C GLY A 30 -1.31 -15.66 -18.69
N TRP A 31 -0.39 -14.71 -18.64
CA TRP A 31 -0.63 -13.42 -18.02
C TRP A 31 -1.20 -12.44 -19.04
N SER A 32 -2.31 -11.79 -18.69
CA SER A 32 -2.92 -10.72 -19.49
C SER A 32 -2.52 -9.33 -19.03
N ASP A 33 -1.94 -9.23 -17.83
CA ASP A 33 -1.52 -7.99 -17.16
C ASP A 33 -0.28 -8.24 -16.29
N GLY A 34 0.26 -7.20 -15.73
CA GLY A 34 1.46 -7.23 -14.91
C GLY A 34 2.61 -6.42 -15.52
N THR A 35 3.79 -6.59 -14.94
CA THR A 35 5.01 -5.96 -15.42
C THR A 35 6.20 -6.88 -15.29
N THR A 36 7.16 -6.73 -16.18
CA THR A 36 8.44 -7.44 -16.11
C THR A 36 9.55 -6.43 -15.92
N LEU A 37 10.36 -6.66 -14.91
CA LEU A 37 11.63 -5.97 -14.70
C LEU A 37 12.69 -6.68 -15.54
N LEU A 38 13.27 -5.97 -16.50
CA LEU A 38 14.35 -6.44 -17.36
C LEU A 38 15.65 -5.77 -16.94
N PHE A 39 16.75 -6.52 -16.95
CA PHE A 39 18.07 -5.99 -16.64
C PHE A 39 19.18 -6.95 -17.11
N ASP A 40 20.38 -6.41 -17.23
CA ASP A 40 21.57 -7.19 -17.45
C ASP A 40 22.30 -7.39 -16.13
N LEU A 41 22.79 -8.60 -15.88
CA LEU A 41 23.47 -8.97 -14.66
C LEU A 41 24.89 -9.46 -14.99
N SER A 42 25.89 -8.70 -14.58
CA SER A 42 27.29 -9.12 -14.62
C SER A 42 27.67 -9.83 -13.31
N THR A 43 28.83 -10.45 -13.27
CA THR A 43 29.34 -11.12 -12.07
C THR A 43 29.82 -10.13 -11.01
N GLY A 44 29.50 -10.38 -9.75
CA GLY A 44 29.91 -9.56 -8.63
C GLY A 44 29.38 -10.04 -7.30
N ARG A 45 29.38 -9.16 -6.32
CA ARG A 45 28.73 -9.39 -5.02
C ARG A 45 27.22 -9.47 -5.22
N ALA A 46 26.52 -10.21 -4.37
CA ALA A 46 25.08 -10.33 -4.39
C ALA A 46 24.39 -8.97 -4.59
N PRO A 47 23.90 -8.67 -5.79
CA PRO A 47 23.26 -7.40 -6.07
C PRO A 47 21.83 -7.43 -5.53
N ASN A 48 21.31 -6.27 -5.24
CA ASN A 48 19.90 -6.13 -4.97
C ASN A 48 19.29 -4.95 -5.74
N ILE A 49 18.01 -5.09 -6.03
CA ILE A 49 17.22 -4.05 -6.68
C ILE A 49 16.18 -3.62 -5.67
N MET A 50 16.12 -2.33 -5.39
CA MET A 50 15.03 -1.74 -4.61
C MET A 50 14.00 -1.17 -5.56
N LEU A 51 12.78 -1.66 -5.48
CA LEU A 51 11.62 -1.08 -6.14
C LEU A 51 10.95 -0.12 -5.17
N ASP A 52 11.12 1.17 -5.40
CA ASP A 52 10.58 2.22 -4.55
C ASP A 52 9.15 2.54 -5.00
N LYS A 53 8.18 2.08 -4.26
CA LYS A 53 6.75 2.41 -4.46
C LYS A 53 6.07 2.53 -3.11
N PRO A 54 6.04 3.74 -2.52
CA PRO A 54 5.36 3.93 -1.25
C PRO A 54 3.86 3.70 -1.38
N ILE A 55 3.34 2.74 -0.62
CA ILE A 55 1.91 2.46 -0.49
C ILE A 55 1.53 2.63 0.96
N ARG A 56 0.53 3.46 1.23
CA ARG A 56 0.07 3.76 2.58
C ARG A 56 -1.13 2.91 2.96
N PHE A 57 -1.06 2.25 4.10
CA PHE A 57 -2.14 1.49 4.70
C PHE A 57 -2.63 2.21 5.95
N PHE A 58 -3.90 2.58 5.97
CA PHE A 58 -4.53 3.27 7.10
C PHE A 58 -5.14 2.31 8.13
N GLY A 59 -5.05 1.04 7.89
CA GLY A 59 -5.27 -0.05 8.82
C GLY A 59 -4.27 -1.15 8.49
N LEU A 60 -3.87 -1.96 9.45
CA LEU A 60 -2.98 -3.08 9.19
C LEU A 60 -3.75 -4.15 8.41
N PRO A 61 -3.35 -4.51 7.18
CA PRO A 61 -3.93 -5.66 6.52
C PRO A 61 -3.55 -6.95 7.26
N ASP A 62 -4.37 -7.99 7.19
CA ASP A 62 -3.99 -9.33 7.68
C ASP A 62 -2.81 -9.87 6.90
N SER A 63 -2.79 -9.58 5.62
CA SER A 63 -1.73 -10.03 4.74
C SER A 63 -1.64 -9.19 3.46
N ILE A 64 -0.47 -9.27 2.81
CA ILE A 64 -0.25 -8.78 1.45
C ILE A 64 0.18 -9.95 0.59
N SER A 65 -0.38 -10.06 -0.61
CA SER A 65 0.05 -11.04 -1.61
C SER A 65 0.53 -10.38 -2.89
N ILE A 66 1.43 -11.06 -3.59
CA ILE A 66 1.89 -10.69 -4.93
C ILE A 66 2.13 -11.97 -5.73
N GLN A 67 1.78 -11.97 -7.02
CA GLN A 67 2.20 -13.03 -7.91
C GLN A 67 3.55 -12.68 -8.53
N VAL A 68 4.49 -13.62 -8.44
CA VAL A 68 5.86 -13.48 -8.93
C VAL A 68 6.19 -14.64 -9.86
N LYS A 69 6.70 -14.32 -11.06
CA LYS A 69 7.42 -15.29 -11.90
C LYS A 69 8.90 -15.11 -11.70
N ASN A 70 9.53 -16.10 -11.08
CA ASN A 70 10.97 -16.19 -10.92
C ASN A 70 11.56 -17.02 -12.08
N TRP A 71 12.06 -16.33 -13.09
CA TRP A 71 12.63 -16.99 -14.28
C TRP A 71 13.99 -17.60 -13.94
N GLY A 72 14.06 -18.92 -13.87
CA GLY A 72 15.21 -19.63 -13.35
C GLY A 72 15.33 -19.49 -11.83
N ALA A 73 16.53 -19.52 -11.30
CA ALA A 73 16.84 -19.31 -9.88
C ALA A 73 17.40 -17.91 -9.63
N LEU A 74 16.85 -16.90 -10.27
CA LEU A 74 17.40 -15.53 -10.27
C LEU A 74 17.18 -14.82 -8.92
N ILE A 75 16.05 -15.02 -8.28
CA ILE A 75 15.70 -14.40 -7.01
C ILE A 75 16.09 -15.33 -5.87
N ASN A 76 16.87 -14.82 -4.92
CA ASN A 76 17.06 -15.49 -3.64
C ASN A 76 15.91 -15.24 -2.68
N ASN A 77 15.57 -13.96 -2.51
CA ASN A 77 14.41 -13.56 -1.73
C ASN A 77 13.95 -12.16 -2.12
N ILE A 78 12.74 -11.83 -1.70
CA ILE A 78 12.16 -10.48 -1.80
C ILE A 78 11.79 -10.04 -0.38
N SER A 79 12.31 -8.88 0.04
CA SER A 79 11.99 -8.25 1.31
C SER A 79 11.04 -7.08 1.08
N TYR A 80 9.87 -7.11 1.70
CA TYR A 80 8.97 -5.97 1.78
C TYR A 80 9.42 -5.07 2.93
N GLU A 81 9.68 -3.80 2.63
CA GLU A 81 10.16 -2.84 3.60
C GLU A 81 9.01 -1.94 4.07
N PHE A 82 8.69 -2.00 5.35
CA PHE A 82 7.59 -1.25 5.97
C PHE A 82 8.11 -0.25 6.99
N SER A 83 7.37 0.84 7.17
CA SER A 83 7.60 1.81 8.23
C SER A 83 6.29 2.41 8.75
N CYS A 84 6.34 2.92 9.96
CA CYS A 84 5.35 3.81 10.54
C CYS A 84 6.06 4.82 11.46
N SER A 85 5.33 5.68 12.14
CA SER A 85 5.93 6.70 13.02
C SER A 85 6.70 6.12 14.21
N THR A 86 6.43 4.88 14.61
CA THR A 86 7.06 4.21 15.76
C THR A 86 8.18 3.24 15.39
N GLY A 87 8.38 2.93 14.11
CA GLY A 87 9.43 2.00 13.70
C GLY A 87 9.37 1.55 12.25
N SER A 88 10.27 0.64 11.92
CA SER A 88 10.33 -0.02 10.61
C SER A 88 10.55 -1.52 10.80
N TRP A 89 10.05 -2.30 9.86
CA TRP A 89 10.22 -3.76 9.83
C TRP A 89 10.18 -4.26 8.39
N SER A 90 10.52 -5.53 8.20
CA SER A 90 10.46 -6.19 6.90
C SER A 90 9.76 -7.55 6.97
N ARG A 91 9.27 -8.00 5.83
CA ARG A 91 8.74 -9.34 5.61
C ARG A 91 9.38 -9.93 4.37
N ILE A 92 9.76 -11.19 4.44
CA ILE A 92 10.55 -11.86 3.40
C ILE A 92 9.73 -12.99 2.78
N ILE A 93 9.75 -13.06 1.46
CA ILE A 93 9.32 -14.23 0.68
C ILE A 93 10.51 -14.82 -0.08
N ASN A 94 10.46 -16.12 -0.33
CA ASN A 94 11.51 -16.86 -1.03
C ASN A 94 10.90 -17.54 -2.26
N PRO A 95 10.89 -16.86 -3.42
CA PRO A 95 10.34 -17.44 -4.64
C PRO A 95 11.18 -18.62 -5.12
N ASP A 96 10.53 -19.78 -5.31
CA ASP A 96 11.18 -20.96 -5.86
C ASP A 96 11.68 -20.71 -7.30
N ALA A 97 12.69 -21.45 -7.71
CA ALA A 97 13.20 -21.39 -9.06
C ALA A 97 12.13 -21.74 -10.09
N ASP A 98 12.03 -20.97 -11.16
CA ASP A 98 11.02 -21.11 -12.23
C ASP A 98 9.56 -21.08 -11.77
N SER A 99 9.30 -20.72 -10.52
CA SER A 99 7.95 -20.62 -10.00
C SER A 99 7.16 -19.50 -10.69
N ASP A 100 5.87 -19.72 -10.83
CA ASP A 100 4.86 -18.72 -11.14
C ASP A 100 3.78 -18.86 -10.07
N SER A 101 3.97 -18.19 -8.95
CA SER A 101 3.20 -18.43 -7.75
C SER A 101 2.79 -17.16 -7.06
N VAL A 102 1.69 -17.22 -6.31
CA VAL A 102 1.26 -16.18 -5.40
C VAL A 102 1.98 -16.37 -4.06
N TYR A 103 2.69 -15.36 -3.63
CA TYR A 103 3.35 -15.32 -2.33
C TYR A 103 2.61 -14.38 -1.41
N THR A 104 2.36 -14.83 -0.20
CA THR A 104 1.61 -14.07 0.80
C THR A 104 2.47 -13.88 2.04
N VAL A 105 2.49 -12.65 2.57
CA VAL A 105 3.10 -12.31 3.85
C VAL A 105 2.00 -11.94 4.84
N SER A 106 2.04 -12.52 6.03
CA SER A 106 1.08 -12.25 7.11
C SER A 106 1.59 -11.14 8.03
N PHE A 107 0.67 -10.39 8.60
CA PHE A 107 0.90 -9.38 9.63
C PHE A 107 0.23 -9.72 10.96
N ALA A 108 -0.36 -10.92 11.09
CA ALA A 108 -1.10 -11.32 12.28
C ALA A 108 -0.26 -11.32 13.59
N ASP A 109 1.07 -11.36 13.45
CA ASP A 109 2.02 -11.32 14.58
C ASP A 109 2.50 -9.90 14.94
N LEU A 110 2.04 -8.88 14.21
CA LEU A 110 2.46 -7.50 14.42
C LEU A 110 1.46 -6.74 15.28
N ASP A 111 1.94 -6.20 16.38
CA ASP A 111 1.23 -5.22 17.19
C ASP A 111 1.62 -3.82 16.72
N VAL A 112 0.92 -3.32 15.70
CA VAL A 112 1.14 -1.98 15.15
C VAL A 112 0.05 -1.05 15.65
N THR A 113 0.44 -0.08 16.44
CA THR A 113 -0.47 0.90 17.05
C THR A 113 -0.41 2.27 16.35
N ALA A 114 0.55 2.47 15.44
CA ALA A 114 0.76 3.74 14.76
C ALA A 114 0.47 3.65 13.26
N PHE A 115 -0.41 4.49 12.77
CA PHE A 115 -0.81 4.57 11.36
C PHE A 115 -0.52 5.96 10.79
N PRO A 116 -0.35 6.09 9.44
CA PRO A 116 -0.37 5.01 8.46
C PRO A 116 0.85 4.09 8.54
N VAL A 117 0.65 2.83 8.18
CA VAL A 117 1.75 1.93 7.82
C VAL A 117 2.09 2.16 6.36
N VAL A 118 3.36 2.34 6.07
CA VAL A 118 3.84 2.57 4.70
C VAL A 118 4.64 1.37 4.24
N LEU A 119 4.22 0.72 3.18
CA LEU A 119 5.10 -0.14 2.39
C LEU A 119 6.00 0.80 1.57
N ASN A 120 7.26 0.93 1.93
CA ASN A 120 8.20 1.80 1.23
C ASN A 120 8.59 1.25 -0.14
N GLY A 121 8.63 -0.08 -0.26
CA GLY A 121 8.93 -0.78 -1.50
C GLY A 121 9.30 -2.23 -1.28
N MET A 122 9.83 -2.84 -2.33
CA MET A 122 10.33 -4.22 -2.32
C MET A 122 11.82 -4.26 -2.66
N LYS A 123 12.59 -4.92 -1.83
CA LYS A 123 14.01 -5.17 -2.06
C LYS A 123 14.22 -6.60 -2.56
N ILE A 124 14.70 -6.73 -3.78
CA ILE A 124 14.90 -8.01 -4.45
C ILE A 124 16.38 -8.38 -4.34
N TYR A 125 16.66 -9.48 -3.67
CA TYR A 125 18.01 -10.03 -3.54
C TYR A 125 18.25 -11.08 -4.62
N LEU A 126 19.21 -10.81 -5.49
CA LEU A 126 19.49 -11.66 -6.65
C LEU A 126 20.52 -12.75 -6.30
N SER A 127 20.41 -13.87 -7.02
CA SER A 127 21.37 -14.97 -6.94
C SER A 127 22.75 -14.54 -7.48
N THR A 128 23.80 -14.93 -6.79
CA THR A 128 25.18 -14.74 -7.27
C THR A 128 25.60 -15.74 -8.34
N GLN A 129 24.83 -16.79 -8.54
CA GLN A 129 25.14 -17.89 -9.47
C GLN A 129 24.65 -17.60 -10.88
N ILE A 130 23.65 -16.74 -11.01
CA ILE A 130 23.04 -16.38 -12.29
C ILE A 130 23.64 -15.09 -12.80
N LYS A 131 23.96 -15.05 -14.08
CA LYS A 131 24.54 -13.91 -14.78
C LYS A 131 24.22 -13.97 -16.26
N GLY A 132 24.28 -12.82 -16.89
CA GLY A 132 24.07 -12.67 -18.33
C GLY A 132 23.12 -11.50 -18.65
N PRO A 133 22.95 -11.22 -19.93
CA PRO A 133 22.00 -10.21 -20.38
C PRO A 133 20.55 -10.69 -20.27
N ASN A 134 19.62 -9.75 -20.37
CA ASN A 134 18.17 -9.99 -20.46
C ASN A 134 17.60 -10.84 -19.32
N GLN A 135 18.09 -10.63 -18.11
CA GLN A 135 17.47 -11.19 -16.92
C GLN A 135 16.09 -10.58 -16.71
N LYS A 136 15.14 -11.37 -16.17
CA LYS A 136 13.77 -10.91 -16.02
C LYS A 136 13.10 -11.45 -14.77
N ILE A 137 12.27 -10.61 -14.16
CA ILE A 137 11.40 -10.93 -13.02
C ILE A 137 10.05 -10.33 -13.33
N SER A 138 8.97 -11.10 -13.26
CA SER A 138 7.65 -10.56 -13.55
C SER A 138 6.79 -10.51 -12.30
N PHE A 139 5.98 -9.46 -12.17
CA PHE A 139 5.10 -9.19 -11.04
C PHE A 139 3.70 -8.84 -11.51
N ARG A 140 2.70 -9.29 -10.77
CA ARG A 140 1.33 -8.80 -10.87
C ARG A 140 0.56 -8.97 -9.57
N ASP A 141 -0.64 -8.39 -9.50
CA ASP A 141 -1.61 -8.65 -8.43
C ASP A 141 -1.10 -8.37 -7.02
N LEU A 142 -0.45 -7.22 -6.80
CA LEU A 142 -0.18 -6.78 -5.45
C LEU A 142 -1.50 -6.45 -4.74
N LYS A 143 -1.90 -7.28 -3.78
CA LYS A 143 -3.18 -7.19 -3.06
C LYS A 143 -2.95 -7.15 -1.56
N ALA A 144 -3.70 -6.30 -0.87
CA ALA A 144 -3.79 -6.28 0.57
C ALA A 144 -5.13 -6.87 1.01
N TYR A 145 -5.09 -7.79 1.96
CA TYR A 145 -6.27 -8.43 2.53
C TYR A 145 -6.47 -7.90 3.94
N TYR A 146 -7.66 -7.41 4.19
CA TYR A 146 -8.08 -6.95 5.50
C TYR A 146 -8.95 -8.01 6.17
N PRO A 147 -9.01 -8.04 7.52
CA PRO A 147 -9.88 -8.98 8.21
C PRO A 147 -11.27 -8.92 7.61
N HIS A 148 -11.75 -10.06 7.14
CA HIS A 148 -13.16 -10.22 6.85
C HIS A 148 -13.91 -10.34 8.18
N GLU A 149 -14.11 -9.24 8.87
CA GLU A 149 -15.46 -9.05 9.33
C GLU A 149 -16.25 -8.79 8.05
N ALA A 150 -16.91 -9.83 7.52
CA ALA A 150 -17.96 -9.63 6.54
C ALA A 150 -18.74 -8.43 7.06
N PRO A 151 -19.01 -7.40 6.26
CA PRO A 151 -19.96 -6.41 6.68
C PRO A 151 -21.29 -7.15 6.76
N ASP A 152 -21.58 -7.77 7.92
CA ASP A 152 -22.93 -8.00 8.38
C ASP A 152 -23.54 -6.61 8.39
N GLY A 153 -24.12 -6.23 7.22
CA GLY A 153 -24.64 -4.91 6.94
C GLY A 153 -24.02 -3.85 7.83
N ILE A 154 -23.73 -2.71 7.39
CA ILE A 154 -23.14 -1.62 8.17
C ILE A 154 -23.59 -1.78 9.63
N LYS A 155 -22.79 -2.48 10.46
CA LYS A 155 -22.95 -2.32 11.89
C LYS A 155 -22.63 -0.85 12.08
N GLU A 156 -23.68 -0.06 12.31
CA GLU A 156 -23.48 1.16 13.03
C GLU A 156 -22.66 0.77 14.24
N VAL A 157 -21.34 0.93 14.16
CA VAL A 157 -20.54 1.02 15.35
C VAL A 157 -21.04 2.32 15.95
N LYS A 158 -22.03 2.21 16.80
CA LYS A 158 -22.36 3.25 17.75
C LYS A 158 -21.14 3.35 18.67
N CYS A 159 -20.09 3.99 18.17
CA CYS A 159 -19.18 4.70 19.04
C CYS A 159 -20.09 5.61 19.85
N GLY A 160 -20.04 5.55 21.16
CA GLY A 160 -20.88 6.34 22.05
C GLY A 160 -20.60 7.85 22.00
N SER A 161 -20.12 8.35 20.88
CA SER A 161 -19.94 9.75 20.53
C SER A 161 -20.73 10.02 19.24
N ASP A 162 -21.61 11.00 19.30
CA ASP A 162 -22.43 11.48 18.19
C ASP A 162 -21.51 12.22 17.17
N PHE A 163 -20.79 11.47 16.36
CA PHE A 163 -20.04 12.08 15.24
C PHE A 163 -21.02 12.68 14.26
N SER A 164 -20.76 13.90 13.85
CA SER A 164 -21.46 14.52 12.73
C SER A 164 -20.46 15.05 11.71
N ILE A 165 -20.78 14.82 10.43
CA ILE A 165 -20.00 15.30 9.31
C ILE A 165 -20.85 16.28 8.52
N SER A 166 -20.33 17.45 8.24
CA SER A 166 -21.05 18.47 7.49
C SER A 166 -20.10 19.22 6.56
N LYS A 167 -20.65 19.68 5.44
CA LYS A 167 -20.00 20.65 4.58
C LYS A 167 -20.31 22.04 5.14
N ILE A 168 -19.27 22.84 5.39
CA ILE A 168 -19.46 24.21 5.90
C ILE A 168 -19.20 25.26 4.83
N ASP A 169 -18.27 25.01 3.90
CA ASP A 169 -17.94 25.90 2.79
C ASP A 169 -17.56 25.08 1.55
N PRO A 170 -17.55 25.67 0.34
CA PRO A 170 -16.96 25.00 -0.82
C PRO A 170 -15.51 24.63 -0.52
N GLY A 171 -15.24 23.32 -0.36
CA GLY A 171 -13.90 22.81 -0.08
C GLY A 171 -13.60 22.53 1.39
N VAL A 172 -14.54 22.72 2.34
CA VAL A 172 -14.29 22.46 3.76
C VAL A 172 -15.30 21.45 4.33
N ILE A 173 -14.77 20.39 4.91
CA ILE A 173 -15.54 19.37 5.65
C ILE A 173 -15.32 19.58 7.15
N ARG A 174 -16.39 19.70 7.90
CA ARG A 174 -16.36 19.75 9.36
C ARG A 174 -16.77 18.42 9.96
N ILE A 175 -15.98 17.95 10.89
CA ILE A 175 -16.23 16.75 11.69
C ILE A 175 -16.34 17.19 13.16
N GLN A 176 -17.37 16.72 13.85
CA GLN A 176 -17.62 17.02 15.26
C GLN A 176 -17.82 15.72 16.04
N GLY A 177 -17.64 15.78 17.36
CA GLY A 177 -17.84 14.65 18.27
C GLY A 177 -16.60 13.79 18.49
N ILE A 178 -15.42 14.25 18.06
CA ILE A 178 -14.15 13.57 18.31
C ILE A 178 -13.67 13.90 19.73
N SER A 179 -13.09 12.94 20.42
CA SER A 179 -12.51 13.19 21.74
C SER A 179 -11.29 14.11 21.62
N GLU A 180 -11.19 15.08 22.53
CA GLU A 180 -10.06 16.01 22.56
C GLU A 180 -8.71 15.26 22.69
N GLY A 181 -7.74 15.62 21.83
CA GLY A 181 -6.40 15.01 21.82
C GLY A 181 -6.32 13.63 21.17
N GLU A 182 -7.40 13.15 20.54
CA GLU A 182 -7.38 11.90 19.78
C GLU A 182 -6.80 12.10 18.38
N ASP A 183 -5.85 11.24 18.00
CA ASP A 183 -5.36 11.18 16.62
C ASP A 183 -6.43 10.60 15.72
N ILE A 184 -6.72 11.27 14.61
CA ILE A 184 -7.73 10.85 13.64
C ILE A 184 -7.14 10.69 12.25
N VAL A 185 -7.65 9.72 11.54
CA VAL A 185 -7.42 9.54 10.11
C VAL A 185 -8.74 9.66 9.38
N ILE A 186 -8.79 10.54 8.42
CA ILE A 186 -9.99 10.82 7.65
C ILE A 186 -9.74 10.43 6.21
N THR A 187 -10.63 9.63 5.64
CA THR A 187 -10.57 9.18 4.25
C THR A 187 -11.77 9.71 3.49
N LEU A 188 -11.53 10.25 2.30
CA LEU A 188 -12.57 10.66 1.37
C LEU A 188 -12.56 9.70 0.18
N SER A 189 -13.69 9.10 -0.13
CA SER A 189 -13.86 8.17 -1.25
C SER A 189 -15.10 8.49 -2.08
N ASP A 190 -15.11 8.11 -3.34
CA ASP A 190 -16.32 8.12 -4.15
C ASP A 190 -17.28 6.95 -3.76
N MET A 191 -18.47 6.94 -4.33
CA MET A 191 -19.47 5.89 -4.07
C MET A 191 -19.08 4.49 -4.55
N ASN A 192 -18.03 4.38 -5.37
CA ASN A 192 -17.45 3.10 -5.82
C ASN A 192 -16.35 2.60 -4.87
N GLY A 193 -16.09 3.35 -3.79
CA GLY A 193 -15.02 3.03 -2.83
C GLY A 193 -13.62 3.45 -3.30
N ARG A 194 -13.51 4.20 -4.40
CA ARG A 194 -12.23 4.73 -4.84
C ARG A 194 -11.79 5.83 -3.91
N LEU A 195 -10.66 5.65 -3.26
CA LEU A 195 -10.05 6.65 -2.39
C LEU A 195 -9.63 7.87 -3.22
N LEU A 196 -10.10 9.05 -2.81
CA LEU A 196 -9.78 10.33 -3.42
C LEU A 196 -8.67 11.04 -2.64
N GLU A 197 -8.78 11.04 -1.30
CA GLU A 197 -7.79 11.71 -0.44
C GLU A 197 -7.82 11.13 0.97
N THR A 198 -6.71 11.36 1.68
CA THR A 198 -6.60 11.00 3.09
C THR A 198 -5.93 12.13 3.86
N PHE A 199 -6.55 12.46 4.99
CA PHE A 199 -6.09 13.48 5.91
C PHE A 199 -5.71 12.82 7.23
N CYS A 200 -4.58 13.22 7.79
CA CYS A 200 -4.15 12.85 9.14
C CYS A 200 -4.06 14.13 9.95
N ASP A 201 -4.88 14.27 10.96
CA ASP A 201 -4.79 15.39 11.89
C ASP A 201 -4.33 14.91 13.27
N LYS A 202 -3.57 15.75 13.96
CA LYS A 202 -2.90 15.37 15.20
C LYS A 202 -3.64 15.79 16.46
N ALA A 203 -4.50 16.73 16.38
CA ALA A 203 -5.19 17.20 17.57
C ALA A 203 -6.45 17.94 17.16
N VAL A 204 -7.53 17.43 17.61
CA VAL A 204 -8.80 18.14 17.48
C VAL A 204 -9.02 18.93 18.76
N ASP A 205 -8.76 20.21 18.69
CA ASP A 205 -9.12 21.13 19.76
C ASP A 205 -10.65 21.23 19.83
N CYS A 206 -11.20 21.04 21.03
CA CYS A 206 -12.64 21.18 21.30
C CYS A 206 -13.58 20.20 20.58
N GLY A 207 -13.10 19.06 20.13
CA GLY A 207 -13.98 18.02 19.51
C GLY A 207 -14.47 18.36 18.09
N VAL A 208 -13.86 19.35 17.43
CA VAL A 208 -14.16 19.78 16.06
C VAL A 208 -12.92 19.75 15.22
N CYS A 209 -13.01 19.18 14.02
CA CYS A 209 -11.95 19.18 13.01
C CYS A 209 -12.48 19.72 11.69
N ASP A 210 -11.86 20.77 11.17
CA ASP A 210 -12.15 21.32 9.85
C ASP A 210 -11.05 20.93 8.87
N ILE A 211 -11.43 20.29 7.76
CA ILE A 211 -10.52 19.80 6.75
C ILE A 211 -10.74 20.59 5.47
N GLU A 212 -9.69 21.25 5.02
CA GLU A 212 -9.66 21.88 3.71
C GLU A 212 -9.28 20.86 2.65
N LEU A 213 -10.15 20.71 1.64
CA LEU A 213 -9.85 19.86 0.49
C LEU A 213 -8.88 20.56 -0.46
N PRO A 214 -7.79 19.89 -0.87
CA PRO A 214 -6.81 20.47 -1.79
C PRO A 214 -7.31 20.58 -3.23
N PHE A 215 -8.58 20.20 -3.48
CA PHE A 215 -9.22 20.19 -4.79
C PHE A 215 -10.72 20.45 -4.69
N VAL A 216 -11.33 20.81 -5.81
CA VAL A 216 -12.78 21.00 -5.90
C VAL A 216 -13.44 19.67 -6.20
N LEU A 217 -14.37 19.25 -5.33
CA LEU A 217 -15.20 18.08 -5.58
C LEU A 217 -16.34 18.42 -6.53
N PRO A 218 -16.60 17.62 -7.57
CA PRO A 218 -17.82 17.70 -8.34
C PRO A 218 -19.07 17.47 -7.46
N PRO A 219 -20.24 18.03 -7.82
CA PRO A 219 -21.48 17.67 -7.16
C PRO A 219 -21.71 16.16 -7.19
N GLY A 220 -22.00 15.57 -6.02
CA GLY A 220 -22.15 14.13 -5.89
C GLY A 220 -22.29 13.67 -4.45
N VAL A 221 -22.27 12.36 -4.26
CA VAL A 221 -22.24 11.74 -2.93
C VAL A 221 -20.88 11.07 -2.73
N TYR A 222 -20.28 11.33 -1.59
CA TYR A 222 -18.99 10.82 -1.20
C TYR A 222 -19.07 10.07 0.12
N LEU A 223 -18.12 9.19 0.35
CA LEU A 223 -17.97 8.48 1.62
C LEU A 223 -16.82 9.14 2.39
N VAL A 224 -17.11 9.58 3.61
CA VAL A 224 -16.13 10.10 4.55
C VAL A 224 -15.93 9.06 5.64
N GLY A 225 -14.76 8.44 5.67
CA GLY A 225 -14.37 7.51 6.72
C GLY A 225 -13.54 8.23 7.78
N ILE A 226 -13.88 8.06 9.04
CA ILE A 226 -13.14 8.56 10.19
C ILE A 226 -12.64 7.36 10.97
N GLN A 227 -11.35 7.30 11.19
CA GLN A 227 -10.73 6.27 12.03
C GLN A 227 -10.04 6.92 13.22
N THR A 228 -10.37 6.43 14.41
CA THR A 228 -9.80 6.83 15.68
C THR A 228 -9.25 5.60 16.39
N LYS A 229 -8.61 5.77 17.56
CA LYS A 229 -8.19 4.63 18.41
C LYS A 229 -9.38 3.82 18.91
N SER A 230 -10.53 4.45 19.05
CA SER A 230 -11.76 3.85 19.58
C SER A 230 -12.62 3.15 18.53
N GLY A 231 -12.35 3.36 17.22
CA GLY A 231 -13.10 2.71 16.15
C GLY A 231 -13.08 3.45 14.82
N ARG A 232 -13.92 2.97 13.89
CA ARG A 232 -14.08 3.54 12.57
C ARG A 232 -15.55 3.84 12.31
N VAL A 233 -15.81 5.01 11.74
CA VAL A 233 -17.12 5.44 11.26
C VAL A 233 -17.00 5.81 9.78
N VAL A 234 -18.04 5.50 8.99
CA VAL A 234 -18.13 5.93 7.59
C VAL A 234 -19.49 6.56 7.37
N GLU A 235 -19.50 7.78 6.89
CA GLU A 235 -20.73 8.52 6.60
C GLU A 235 -20.77 9.00 5.15
N LYS A 236 -22.02 9.24 4.67
CA LYS A 236 -22.26 9.81 3.34
C LYS A 236 -22.31 11.32 3.43
N LEU A 237 -21.54 11.98 2.60
CA LEU A 237 -21.54 13.43 2.45
C LEU A 237 -22.04 13.80 1.06
N ALA A 238 -23.11 14.57 0.99
CA ALA A 238 -23.60 15.18 -0.24
C ALA A 238 -22.80 16.47 -0.54
N TRP A 239 -22.26 16.55 -1.75
CA TRP A 239 -21.41 17.68 -2.15
C TRP A 239 -22.03 18.52 -3.26
#